data_586b52af7194b8917e0cb1fe411d693b
#
_entry.id   586b52af7194b8917e0cb1fe411d693b
#
_cell.length_a   1.000
_cell.length_b   1.000
_cell.length_c   1.000
_cell.angle_alpha   90.00
_cell.angle_beta   90.00
_cell.angle_gamma   90.00
#
_symmetry.space_group_name_H-M   'P 1'
#
loop_
_entity.id
_entity.type
_entity.pdbx_description
1 polymer ?
#
loop_
_entity_poly.entity_id
_entity_poly.type
_entity_poly.pdbx_seq_one_letter_code
_entity_poly.pdbx_strand_id
1 'polypeptide(L)'
;MILVPSLLPLVVDLKVHKRQSFSIFLFFLFVLICSDLCADRPGPPQIEKEAIKTPGMSYGEAVVYGFVEGVTEFLPVSSTGHLILVSEMMPSRNQGKEMEQAINAYIIVIQAGAILAVALIYRRELWSILLGILGLDPRGKRLGVNLIIAFCPAALIGPFLDDLIESLLFGLLPIAIALFAGALLMHWAESRKKKARDGVENPEKSLEDLNFKSSLFIGFMQCFAMWPGTSRSMMTIVGGYLVGLERAKAAEFSFLLGLITLTAAAGYKGMTKWEVMSSNLELGPVFLGCLVAGASAAVSVVWLVGYLSRRGLGIFVWYRLILSMVIFCIYYSS
;
A
#
# COMPACT_ATOMS: atom_id res chain seq x y z
N MET A 1 -4.58 -35.99 -0.88
CA MET A 1 -3.17 -36.28 -1.08
C MET A 1 -2.80 -35.81 -2.46
N ILE A 2 -1.97 -34.77 -2.59
CA ILE A 2 -1.09 -34.45 -3.71
C ILE A 2 -0.70 -32.96 -3.63
N LEU A 3 0.55 -32.76 -3.22
CA LEU A 3 1.57 -31.84 -3.68
C LEU A 3 1.19 -30.38 -3.99
N VAL A 4 1.34 -29.47 -3.03
CA VAL A 4 1.98 -28.17 -3.21
C VAL A 4 2.56 -27.68 -1.86
N PRO A 5 3.63 -28.28 -1.34
CA PRO A 5 4.45 -27.68 -0.28
C PRO A 5 5.77 -27.10 -0.80
N SER A 6 6.01 -27.03 -2.12
CA SER A 6 7.37 -26.86 -2.65
C SER A 6 7.65 -25.54 -3.40
N LEU A 7 6.73 -24.60 -3.48
CA LEU A 7 7.00 -23.34 -4.17
C LEU A 7 7.63 -22.26 -3.29
N LEU A 8 7.45 -22.32 -1.97
CA LEU A 8 8.04 -21.31 -1.06
C LEU A 8 9.57 -21.44 -0.95
N PRO A 9 10.19 -22.65 -0.86
CA PRO A 9 11.65 -22.77 -0.84
C PRO A 9 12.30 -22.49 -2.19
N LEU A 10 11.64 -22.79 -3.32
CA LEU A 10 12.24 -22.64 -4.65
C LEU A 10 12.38 -21.19 -5.10
N VAL A 11 11.51 -20.28 -4.61
CA VAL A 11 11.59 -18.82 -4.84
C VAL A 11 12.64 -18.16 -3.95
N VAL A 12 12.95 -18.78 -2.81
CA VAL A 12 13.89 -18.23 -1.81
C VAL A 12 15.35 -18.46 -2.18
N ASP A 13 15.68 -19.46 -3.00
CA ASP A 13 17.07 -19.87 -3.29
C ASP A 13 17.68 -19.26 -4.58
N LEU A 14 16.93 -18.44 -5.30
CA LEU A 14 17.45 -17.72 -6.45
C LEU A 14 18.30 -16.53 -6.00
N LYS A 15 19.62 -16.71 -6.03
CA LYS A 15 20.77 -15.75 -5.94
C LYS A 15 20.37 -14.27 -5.80
N VAL A 16 19.99 -13.88 -4.57
CA VAL A 16 19.43 -12.57 -4.21
C VAL A 16 20.45 -11.41 -4.33
N HIS A 17 21.75 -11.70 -4.44
CA HIS A 17 22.79 -10.67 -4.35
C HIS A 17 22.92 -9.75 -5.59
N LYS A 18 22.50 -10.18 -6.77
CA LYS A 18 22.49 -9.33 -7.99
C LYS A 18 21.12 -8.72 -8.31
N ARG A 19 20.04 -9.16 -7.66
CA ARG A 19 18.67 -8.73 -7.96
C ARG A 19 18.15 -7.52 -7.17
N GLN A 20 18.85 -7.11 -6.10
CA GLN A 20 18.39 -5.98 -5.27
C GLN A 20 18.50 -4.62 -5.99
N SER A 21 19.57 -4.41 -6.76
CA SER A 21 19.71 -3.25 -7.64
C SER A 21 18.74 -3.29 -8.83
N PHE A 22 18.32 -4.50 -9.25
CA PHE A 22 17.50 -4.70 -10.43
C PHE A 22 16.03 -4.31 -10.20
N SER A 23 15.44 -4.55 -9.02
CA SER A 23 14.05 -4.15 -8.74
C SER A 23 13.91 -2.64 -8.55
N ILE A 24 14.89 -2.00 -7.91
CA ILE A 24 14.94 -0.54 -7.79
C ILE A 24 15.24 0.08 -9.16
N PHE A 25 16.17 -0.51 -9.91
CA PHE A 25 16.48 -0.11 -11.28
C PHE A 25 15.26 -0.29 -12.21
N LEU A 26 14.50 -1.39 -12.11
CA LEU A 26 13.27 -1.60 -12.85
C LEU A 26 12.19 -0.58 -12.48
N PHE A 27 12.07 -0.18 -11.21
CA PHE A 27 11.13 0.87 -10.81
C PHE A 27 11.54 2.23 -11.37
N PHE A 28 12.82 2.61 -11.27
CA PHE A 28 13.34 3.85 -11.88
C PHE A 28 13.29 3.79 -13.40
N LEU A 29 13.61 2.65 -14.01
CA LEU A 29 13.50 2.43 -15.45
C LEU A 29 12.05 2.52 -15.92
N PHE A 30 11.10 1.97 -15.15
CA PHE A 30 9.67 2.07 -15.43
C PHE A 30 9.18 3.53 -15.33
N VAL A 31 9.61 4.29 -14.33
CA VAL A 31 9.31 5.72 -14.22
C VAL A 31 9.93 6.50 -15.39
N LEU A 32 11.16 6.17 -15.79
CA LEU A 32 11.82 6.77 -16.95
C LEU A 32 11.14 6.40 -18.28
N ILE A 33 10.77 5.13 -18.47
CA ILE A 33 10.02 4.68 -19.67
C ILE A 33 8.62 5.33 -19.71
N CYS A 34 7.95 5.51 -18.58
CA CYS A 34 6.70 6.28 -18.54
C CYS A 34 6.93 7.76 -18.89
N SER A 35 8.06 8.36 -18.52
CA SER A 35 8.38 9.74 -18.91
C SER A 35 8.66 9.88 -20.42
N ASP A 36 9.33 8.91 -21.04
CA ASP A 36 9.59 8.90 -22.48
C ASP A 36 8.32 8.62 -23.31
N LEU A 37 7.41 7.74 -22.83
CA LEU A 37 6.10 7.52 -23.44
C LEU A 37 5.18 8.74 -23.36
N CYS A 38 5.41 9.66 -22.41
CA CYS A 38 4.70 10.93 -22.31
C CYS A 38 5.35 12.07 -23.12
N ALA A 39 6.60 11.93 -23.58
CA ALA A 39 7.35 12.97 -24.30
C ALA A 39 6.97 13.09 -25.78
N ASP A 40 6.43 12.03 -26.39
CA ASP A 40 5.97 12.03 -27.79
C ASP A 40 4.52 12.59 -27.90
N ARG A 41 4.37 13.90 -27.64
CA ARG A 41 3.08 14.59 -27.82
C ARG A 41 2.98 15.13 -29.25
N PRO A 42 2.06 14.62 -30.09
CA PRO A 42 1.62 15.38 -31.26
C PRO A 42 0.90 16.64 -30.76
N GLY A 43 1.17 17.77 -31.38
CA GLY A 43 0.52 19.05 -31.08
C GLY A 43 -1.01 18.96 -31.16
N PRO A 44 -1.73 19.91 -30.51
CA PRO A 44 -3.18 19.80 -30.37
C PRO A 44 -3.85 19.78 -31.74
N PRO A 45 -4.67 18.76 -32.07
CA PRO A 45 -5.48 18.77 -33.27
C PRO A 45 -6.54 19.87 -33.17
N GLN A 46 -6.76 20.60 -34.24
CA GLN A 46 -7.88 21.53 -34.40
C GLN A 46 -9.18 20.70 -34.41
N ILE A 47 -10.04 20.89 -33.42
CA ILE A 47 -11.23 20.04 -33.19
C ILE A 47 -12.44 20.74 -33.70
N GLU A 48 -13.08 20.16 -34.72
CA GLU A 48 -14.50 20.35 -35.05
C GLU A 48 -15.36 19.80 -33.90
N LYS A 49 -16.41 20.56 -33.52
CA LYS A 49 -17.31 20.25 -32.40
C LYS A 49 -18.28 19.11 -32.76
N GLU A 50 -17.82 17.88 -32.81
CA GLU A 50 -18.71 16.74 -32.62
C GLU A 50 -18.77 16.42 -31.12
N ALA A 51 -19.96 16.00 -30.64
CA ALA A 51 -20.18 15.64 -29.23
C ALA A 51 -19.22 14.51 -28.83
N ILE A 52 -18.05 14.89 -28.32
CA ILE A 52 -16.99 13.98 -27.90
C ILE A 52 -17.47 13.34 -26.61
N LYS A 53 -17.78 12.04 -26.68
CA LYS A 53 -17.69 11.19 -25.48
C LYS A 53 -16.35 11.49 -24.83
N THR A 54 -16.35 12.01 -23.60
CA THR A 54 -15.14 12.21 -22.82
C THR A 54 -14.36 10.90 -22.88
N PRO A 55 -13.12 10.90 -23.39
CA PRO A 55 -12.34 9.66 -23.45
C PRO A 55 -12.16 9.18 -22.02
N GLY A 56 -12.71 8.01 -21.71
CA GLY A 56 -12.52 7.35 -20.44
C GLY A 56 -11.03 7.03 -20.20
N MET A 57 -10.70 6.55 -19.02
CA MET A 57 -9.34 6.10 -18.69
C MET A 57 -8.86 5.06 -19.71
N SER A 58 -7.67 5.27 -20.27
CA SER A 58 -7.08 4.34 -21.23
C SER A 58 -6.60 3.05 -20.56
N TYR A 59 -6.52 1.96 -21.30
CA TYR A 59 -5.93 0.71 -20.82
C TYR A 59 -4.47 0.87 -20.36
N GLY A 60 -3.70 1.76 -21.01
CA GLY A 60 -2.32 2.08 -20.61
C GLY A 60 -2.26 2.73 -19.23
N GLU A 61 -3.08 3.74 -18.98
CA GLU A 61 -3.21 4.37 -17.68
C GLU A 61 -3.67 3.37 -16.61
N ALA A 62 -4.62 2.51 -16.94
CA ALA A 62 -5.10 1.45 -16.05
C ALA A 62 -3.97 0.51 -15.59
N VAL A 63 -3.09 0.11 -16.50
CA VAL A 63 -1.91 -0.72 -16.19
C VAL A 63 -0.94 0.03 -15.29
N VAL A 64 -0.66 1.32 -15.57
CA VAL A 64 0.26 2.12 -14.76
C VAL A 64 -0.25 2.29 -13.33
N TYR A 65 -1.50 2.73 -13.17
CA TYR A 65 -2.11 2.87 -11.85
C TYR A 65 -2.16 1.54 -11.10
N GLY A 66 -2.58 0.45 -11.76
CA GLY A 66 -2.64 -0.88 -11.16
C GLY A 66 -1.26 -1.37 -10.71
N PHE A 67 -0.23 -1.17 -11.52
CA PHE A 67 1.13 -1.55 -11.16
C PHE A 67 1.66 -0.75 -9.98
N VAL A 68 1.50 0.57 -9.99
CA VAL A 68 1.97 1.45 -8.92
C VAL A 68 1.24 1.14 -7.62
N GLU A 69 -0.10 1.00 -7.66
CA GLU A 69 -0.90 0.62 -6.50
C GLU A 69 -0.42 -0.71 -5.91
N GLY A 70 -0.35 -1.77 -6.71
CA GLY A 70 0.02 -3.09 -6.22
C GLY A 70 1.45 -3.16 -5.68
N VAL A 71 2.40 -2.44 -6.29
CA VAL A 71 3.78 -2.39 -5.78
C VAL A 71 3.85 -1.64 -4.45
N THR A 72 3.13 -0.52 -4.31
CA THR A 72 3.38 0.43 -3.23
C THR A 72 2.44 0.31 -2.04
N GLU A 73 1.26 -0.33 -2.19
CA GLU A 73 0.24 -0.40 -1.13
C GLU A 73 0.73 -1.14 0.11
N PHE A 74 1.40 -2.26 -0.08
CA PHE A 74 1.89 -3.07 1.04
C PHE A 74 3.35 -2.78 1.42
N LEU A 75 4.09 -2.06 0.58
CA LEU A 75 5.42 -1.58 0.91
C LEU A 75 5.35 -0.34 1.83
N PRO A 76 6.34 -0.14 2.70
CA PRO A 76 6.33 1.01 3.61
C PRO A 76 6.80 2.31 2.93
N VAL A 77 6.27 2.61 1.72
CA VAL A 77 6.69 3.72 0.85
C VAL A 77 5.60 4.73 0.52
N SER A 78 4.34 4.47 0.90
CA SER A 78 3.14 5.27 0.61
C SER A 78 2.63 5.17 -0.82
N SER A 79 1.57 4.39 -1.04
CA SER A 79 0.87 4.29 -2.33
C SER A 79 0.27 5.65 -2.74
N THR A 80 -0.35 6.38 -1.81
CA THR A 80 -0.97 7.69 -2.07
C THR A 80 0.03 8.69 -2.65
N GLY A 81 1.26 8.75 -2.10
CA GLY A 81 2.29 9.65 -2.63
C GLY A 81 2.68 9.34 -4.07
N HIS A 82 2.76 8.05 -4.42
CA HIS A 82 3.08 7.60 -5.77
C HIS A 82 1.93 7.84 -6.74
N LEU A 83 0.70 7.50 -6.33
CA LEU A 83 -0.48 7.67 -7.19
C LEU A 83 -0.77 9.13 -7.52
N ILE A 84 -0.52 10.05 -6.58
CA ILE A 84 -0.61 11.49 -6.86
C ILE A 84 0.43 11.91 -7.88
N LEU A 85 1.70 11.50 -7.74
CA LEU A 85 2.71 11.80 -8.75
C LEU A 85 2.36 11.23 -10.12
N VAL A 86 1.88 9.98 -10.16
CA VAL A 86 1.44 9.35 -11.40
C VAL A 86 0.26 10.13 -11.99
N SER A 87 -0.73 10.53 -11.18
CA SER A 87 -1.89 11.27 -11.68
C SER A 87 -1.51 12.62 -12.29
N GLU A 88 -0.51 13.33 -11.73
CA GLU A 88 0.02 14.57 -12.30
C GLU A 88 0.64 14.37 -13.70
N MET A 89 1.16 13.17 -13.97
CA MET A 89 1.81 12.84 -15.24
C MET A 89 0.84 12.28 -16.29
N MET A 90 -0.38 11.88 -15.89
CA MET A 90 -1.33 11.23 -16.80
C MET A 90 -2.15 12.22 -17.61
N PRO A 91 -2.35 11.96 -18.92
CA PRO A 91 -3.14 12.83 -19.79
C PRO A 91 -4.60 13.00 -19.33
N SER A 92 -5.19 11.99 -18.71
CA SER A 92 -6.56 11.98 -18.21
C SER A 92 -6.83 13.05 -17.14
N ARG A 93 -5.82 13.46 -16.35
CA ARG A 93 -6.00 14.49 -15.32
C ARG A 93 -6.44 15.86 -15.89
N ASN A 94 -5.99 16.20 -17.08
CA ASN A 94 -6.28 17.51 -17.71
C ASN A 94 -7.70 17.58 -18.33
N GLN A 95 -8.52 16.54 -18.18
CA GLN A 95 -9.86 16.44 -18.78
C GLN A 95 -10.99 17.02 -17.90
N GLY A 96 -10.64 17.62 -16.76
CA GLY A 96 -11.59 18.31 -15.88
C GLY A 96 -11.92 17.56 -14.59
N LYS A 97 -12.75 18.21 -13.75
CA LYS A 97 -13.09 17.72 -12.41
C LYS A 97 -13.79 16.36 -12.38
N GLU A 98 -14.60 16.06 -13.37
CA GLU A 98 -15.30 14.76 -13.46
C GLU A 98 -14.32 13.62 -13.66
N MET A 99 -13.30 13.82 -14.49
CA MET A 99 -12.26 12.82 -14.69
C MET A 99 -11.37 12.66 -13.47
N GLU A 100 -11.05 13.73 -12.75
CA GLU A 100 -10.32 13.66 -11.49
C GLU A 100 -11.09 12.81 -10.45
N GLN A 101 -12.40 13.00 -10.35
CA GLN A 101 -13.25 12.18 -9.48
C GLN A 101 -13.28 10.71 -9.94
N ALA A 102 -13.31 10.46 -11.24
CA ALA A 102 -13.26 9.11 -11.81
C ALA A 102 -11.94 8.42 -11.51
N ILE A 103 -10.80 9.12 -11.62
CA ILE A 103 -9.47 8.59 -11.26
C ILE A 103 -9.41 8.24 -9.77
N ASN A 104 -9.90 9.13 -8.91
CA ASN A 104 -9.93 8.88 -7.47
C ASN A 104 -10.80 7.65 -7.13
N ALA A 105 -11.94 7.51 -7.78
CA ALA A 105 -12.78 6.33 -7.64
C ALA A 105 -12.10 5.06 -8.19
N TYR A 106 -11.42 5.16 -9.32
CA TYR A 106 -10.67 4.07 -9.93
C TYR A 106 -9.57 3.53 -8.99
N ILE A 107 -8.78 4.43 -8.38
CA ILE A 107 -7.73 4.07 -7.43
C ILE A 107 -8.29 3.22 -6.28
N ILE A 108 -9.47 3.56 -5.76
CA ILE A 108 -10.14 2.79 -4.70
C ILE A 108 -10.52 1.38 -5.19
N VAL A 109 -10.99 1.27 -6.42
CA VAL A 109 -11.44 -0.03 -6.97
C VAL A 109 -10.26 -0.97 -7.23
N ILE A 110 -9.16 -0.46 -7.80
CA ILE A 110 -7.99 -1.30 -8.09
C ILE A 110 -7.31 -1.85 -6.83
N GLN A 111 -7.49 -1.20 -5.66
CA GLN A 111 -7.08 -1.77 -4.37
C GLN A 111 -7.68 -3.15 -4.11
N ALA A 112 -8.90 -3.42 -4.64
CA ALA A 112 -9.53 -4.74 -4.50
C ALA A 112 -8.65 -5.86 -5.07
N GLY A 113 -7.94 -5.61 -6.19
CA GLY A 113 -6.99 -6.55 -6.75
C GLY A 113 -5.83 -6.85 -5.79
N ALA A 114 -5.24 -5.82 -5.22
CA ALA A 114 -4.16 -5.94 -4.24
C ALA A 114 -4.61 -6.63 -2.93
N ILE A 115 -5.81 -6.31 -2.44
CA ILE A 115 -6.45 -6.96 -1.29
C ILE A 115 -6.64 -8.45 -1.56
N LEU A 116 -7.19 -8.81 -2.71
CA LEU A 116 -7.40 -10.21 -3.11
C LEU A 116 -6.10 -11.00 -3.17
N ALA A 117 -5.03 -10.40 -3.73
CA ALA A 117 -3.72 -11.03 -3.78
C ALA A 117 -3.18 -11.38 -2.39
N VAL A 118 -3.27 -10.46 -1.43
CA VAL A 118 -2.85 -10.70 -0.04
C VAL A 118 -3.75 -11.74 0.63
N ALA A 119 -5.06 -11.70 0.38
CA ALA A 119 -5.99 -12.72 0.90
C ALA A 119 -5.63 -14.13 0.39
N LEU A 120 -5.23 -14.25 -0.87
CA LEU A 120 -4.80 -15.54 -1.45
C LEU A 120 -3.45 -16.01 -0.88
N ILE A 121 -2.50 -15.09 -0.65
CA ILE A 121 -1.20 -15.42 -0.03
C ILE A 121 -1.41 -15.91 1.40
N TYR A 122 -2.20 -15.20 2.20
CA TYR A 122 -2.46 -15.49 3.61
C TYR A 122 -3.74 -16.33 3.83
N ARG A 123 -4.18 -17.09 2.84
CA ARG A 123 -5.41 -17.91 2.93
C ARG A 123 -5.41 -18.91 4.09
N ARG A 124 -4.24 -19.39 4.51
CA ARG A 124 -4.12 -20.33 5.65
C ARG A 124 -4.39 -19.62 6.96
N GLU A 125 -3.85 -18.44 7.15
CA GLU A 125 -4.08 -17.58 8.32
C GLU A 125 -5.54 -17.14 8.39
N LEU A 126 -6.13 -16.77 7.25
CA LEU A 126 -7.55 -16.42 7.16
C LEU A 126 -8.44 -17.64 7.47
N TRP A 127 -8.08 -18.81 7.00
CA TRP A 127 -8.79 -20.04 7.33
C TRP A 127 -8.67 -20.39 8.82
N SER A 128 -7.48 -20.25 9.40
CA SER A 128 -7.25 -20.40 10.84
C SER A 128 -8.11 -19.43 11.66
N ILE A 129 -8.19 -18.15 11.24
CA ILE A 129 -9.06 -17.15 11.87
C ILE A 129 -10.52 -17.58 11.80
N LEU A 130 -10.99 -18.05 10.64
CA LEU A 130 -12.36 -18.54 10.46
C LEU A 130 -12.66 -19.72 11.39
N LEU A 131 -11.78 -20.72 11.45
CA LEU A 131 -11.90 -21.83 12.39
C LEU A 131 -11.84 -21.35 13.85
N GLY A 132 -11.07 -20.30 14.12
CA GLY A 132 -10.99 -19.67 15.43
C GLY A 132 -12.32 -19.03 15.88
N ILE A 133 -13.04 -18.40 14.96
CA ILE A 133 -14.39 -17.86 15.21
C ILE A 133 -15.37 -18.99 15.56
N LEU A 134 -15.21 -20.16 14.93
CA LEU A 134 -16.01 -21.34 15.22
C LEU A 134 -15.55 -22.10 16.48
N GLY A 135 -14.51 -21.62 17.18
CA GLY A 135 -13.97 -22.24 18.39
C GLY A 135 -13.07 -23.45 18.15
N LEU A 136 -12.72 -23.75 16.88
CA LEU A 136 -11.96 -24.93 16.47
C LEU A 136 -10.44 -24.72 16.44
N ASP A 137 -9.98 -23.46 16.34
CA ASP A 137 -8.57 -23.09 16.33
C ASP A 137 -8.28 -21.94 17.32
N PRO A 138 -7.69 -22.24 18.49
CA PRO A 138 -7.34 -21.21 19.47
C PRO A 138 -6.31 -20.17 18.97
N ARG A 139 -5.40 -20.56 18.06
CA ARG A 139 -4.40 -19.65 17.46
C ARG A 139 -5.08 -18.67 16.52
N GLY A 140 -5.92 -19.16 15.62
CA GLY A 140 -6.71 -18.35 14.71
C GLY A 140 -7.64 -17.39 15.46
N LYS A 141 -8.27 -17.84 16.54
CA LYS A 141 -9.10 -16.99 17.42
C LYS A 141 -8.27 -15.82 18.00
N ARG A 142 -7.09 -16.10 18.57
CA ARG A 142 -6.22 -15.07 19.14
C ARG A 142 -5.77 -14.07 18.10
N LEU A 143 -5.33 -14.55 16.93
CA LEU A 143 -4.91 -13.70 15.80
C LEU A 143 -6.08 -12.81 15.34
N GLY A 144 -7.25 -13.38 15.11
CA GLY A 144 -8.44 -12.64 14.70
C GLY A 144 -8.85 -11.56 15.72
N VAL A 145 -8.85 -11.89 17.01
CA VAL A 145 -9.14 -10.91 18.08
C VAL A 145 -8.11 -9.78 18.08
N ASN A 146 -6.81 -10.09 17.97
CA ASN A 146 -5.76 -9.09 17.92
C ASN A 146 -5.87 -8.16 16.69
N LEU A 147 -6.27 -8.70 15.54
CA LEU A 147 -6.51 -7.90 14.33
C LEU A 147 -7.72 -6.97 14.50
N ILE A 148 -8.82 -7.45 15.08
CA ILE A 148 -9.98 -6.60 15.36
C ILE A 148 -9.64 -5.50 16.35
N ILE A 149 -8.91 -5.80 17.43
CA ILE A 149 -8.45 -4.80 18.39
C ILE A 149 -7.58 -3.72 17.71
N ALA A 150 -6.66 -4.14 16.81
CA ALA A 150 -5.83 -3.21 16.07
C ALA A 150 -6.61 -2.42 15.00
N PHE A 151 -7.70 -2.95 14.48
CA PHE A 151 -8.58 -2.27 13.54
C PHE A 151 -9.46 -1.21 14.20
N CYS A 152 -9.97 -1.48 15.41
CA CYS A 152 -10.95 -0.63 16.11
C CYS A 152 -10.58 0.87 16.17
N PRO A 153 -9.36 1.30 16.55
CA PRO A 153 -9.05 2.74 16.62
C PRO A 153 -9.27 3.45 15.29
N ALA A 154 -8.78 2.89 14.19
CA ALA A 154 -8.93 3.48 12.87
C ALA A 154 -10.39 3.44 12.37
N ALA A 155 -11.12 2.36 12.66
CA ALA A 155 -12.54 2.24 12.32
C ALA A 155 -13.41 3.25 13.05
N LEU A 156 -13.09 3.57 14.31
CA LEU A 156 -13.81 4.55 15.10
C LEU A 156 -13.48 5.99 14.73
N ILE A 157 -12.21 6.28 14.48
CA ILE A 157 -11.74 7.65 14.25
C ILE A 157 -11.86 8.04 12.77
N GLY A 158 -11.64 7.10 11.85
CA GLY A 158 -11.57 7.36 10.40
C GLY A 158 -12.76 8.12 9.83
N PRO A 159 -14.00 7.65 10.02
CA PRO A 159 -15.18 8.31 9.46
C PRO A 159 -15.40 9.75 9.94
N PHE A 160 -14.91 10.10 11.13
CA PHE A 160 -15.03 11.47 11.67
C PHE A 160 -13.94 12.42 11.16
N LEU A 161 -12.80 11.88 10.72
CA LEU A 161 -11.67 12.67 10.26
C LEU A 161 -11.51 12.71 8.74
N ASP A 162 -12.26 11.88 7.99
CA ASP A 162 -12.08 11.71 6.53
C ASP A 162 -12.16 13.05 5.79
N ASP A 163 -13.25 13.82 6.00
CA ASP A 163 -13.45 15.12 5.35
C ASP A 163 -12.40 16.16 5.76
N LEU A 164 -12.01 16.17 7.04
CA LEU A 164 -10.98 17.09 7.56
C LEU A 164 -9.61 16.77 6.96
N ILE A 165 -9.27 15.50 6.89
CA ILE A 165 -8.01 15.03 6.30
C ILE A 165 -7.98 15.32 4.81
N GLU A 166 -9.09 15.03 4.09
CA GLU A 166 -9.20 15.31 2.66
C GLU A 166 -9.02 16.81 2.37
N SER A 167 -9.60 17.70 3.18
CA SER A 167 -9.53 19.13 2.97
C SER A 167 -8.17 19.77 3.34
N LEU A 168 -7.48 19.25 4.36
CA LEU A 168 -6.27 19.89 4.89
C LEU A 168 -4.96 19.22 4.48
N LEU A 169 -4.98 17.90 4.27
CA LEU A 169 -3.76 17.10 4.13
C LEU A 169 -3.59 16.47 2.74
N PHE A 170 -4.59 16.56 1.87
CA PHE A 170 -4.47 16.15 0.47
C PHE A 170 -3.79 17.26 -0.34
N GLY A 171 -2.48 17.11 -0.55
CA GLY A 171 -1.68 18.04 -1.34
C GLY A 171 -0.23 17.62 -1.37
N LEU A 172 0.53 18.13 -2.33
CA LEU A 172 1.94 17.77 -2.52
C LEU A 172 2.79 18.07 -1.27
N LEU A 173 2.61 19.25 -0.68
CA LEU A 173 3.40 19.67 0.49
C LEU A 173 3.11 18.83 1.75
N PRO A 174 1.86 18.63 2.19
CA PRO A 174 1.56 17.74 3.31
C PRO A 174 2.07 16.29 3.09
N ILE A 175 1.98 15.77 1.86
CA ILE A 175 2.47 14.43 1.51
C ILE A 175 3.99 14.35 1.62
N ALA A 176 4.71 15.36 1.11
CA ALA A 176 6.16 15.43 1.22
C ALA A 176 6.61 15.45 2.69
N ILE A 177 5.93 16.25 3.53
CA ILE A 177 6.19 16.31 4.97
C ILE A 177 5.94 14.95 5.64
N ALA A 178 4.82 14.28 5.30
CA ALA A 178 4.49 12.96 5.84
C ALA A 178 5.49 11.88 5.42
N LEU A 179 5.98 11.92 4.18
CA LEU A 179 7.03 11.04 3.69
C LEU A 179 8.33 11.23 4.48
N PHE A 180 8.74 12.49 4.66
CA PHE A 180 9.95 12.84 5.40
C PHE A 180 9.86 12.43 6.87
N ALA A 181 8.80 12.84 7.57
CA ALA A 181 8.58 12.49 8.97
C ALA A 181 8.51 10.97 9.17
N GLY A 182 7.81 10.27 8.28
CA GLY A 182 7.74 8.81 8.29
C GLY A 182 9.09 8.13 8.05
N ALA A 183 9.96 8.71 7.21
CA ALA A 183 11.33 8.20 7.04
C ALA A 183 12.16 8.31 8.33
N LEU A 184 12.05 9.44 9.03
CA LEU A 184 12.73 9.65 10.32
C LEU A 184 12.21 8.68 11.39
N LEU A 185 10.88 8.51 11.48
CA LEU A 185 10.26 7.56 12.40
C LEU A 185 10.72 6.12 12.11
N MET A 186 10.76 5.75 10.85
CA MET A 186 11.21 4.42 10.41
C MET A 186 12.68 4.18 10.76
N HIS A 187 13.55 5.18 10.53
CA HIS A 187 14.96 5.12 10.90
C HIS A 187 15.15 4.94 12.40
N TRP A 188 14.41 5.70 13.19
CA TRP A 188 14.42 5.60 14.65
C TRP A 188 13.96 4.23 15.15
N ALA A 189 12.84 3.71 14.61
CA ALA A 189 12.29 2.41 14.99
C ALA A 189 13.27 1.26 14.64
N GLU A 190 13.88 1.30 13.45
CA GLU A 190 14.88 0.32 13.04
C GLU A 190 16.13 0.37 13.96
N SER A 191 16.58 1.57 14.33
CA SER A 191 17.72 1.77 15.21
C SER A 191 17.44 1.19 16.61
N ARG A 192 16.22 1.38 17.14
CA ARG A 192 15.80 0.77 18.41
C ARG A 192 15.70 -0.75 18.30
N LYS A 193 15.12 -1.27 17.23
CA LYS A 193 15.01 -2.70 16.98
C LYS A 193 16.37 -3.37 16.91
N LYS A 194 17.35 -2.73 16.25
CA LYS A 194 18.73 -3.22 16.19
C LYS A 194 19.39 -3.27 17.58
N LYS A 195 19.28 -2.19 18.36
CA LYS A 195 19.84 -2.13 19.72
C LYS A 195 19.23 -3.21 20.63
N ALA A 196 17.90 -3.41 20.57
CA ALA A 196 17.24 -4.45 21.37
C ALA A 196 17.72 -5.86 21.01
N ARG A 197 17.99 -6.14 19.73
CA ARG A 197 18.51 -7.41 19.28
C ARG A 197 19.96 -7.65 19.71
N ASP A 198 20.80 -6.62 19.63
CA ASP A 198 22.22 -6.71 19.98
C ASP A 198 22.41 -6.77 21.52
N GLY A 199 21.41 -6.36 22.31
CA GLY A 199 21.43 -6.35 23.78
C GLY A 199 20.98 -7.64 24.47
N VAL A 200 20.62 -8.68 23.75
CA VAL A 200 20.34 -10.08 24.23
C VAL A 200 19.20 -10.24 25.26
N GLU A 201 18.50 -9.18 25.68
CA GLU A 201 17.60 -9.30 26.85
C GLU A 201 16.14 -9.72 26.55
N ASN A 202 15.66 -9.66 25.31
CA ASN A 202 14.28 -10.07 25.00
C ASN A 202 14.21 -10.83 23.68
N PRO A 203 13.70 -12.08 23.68
CA PRO A 203 13.44 -12.80 22.43
C PRO A 203 12.43 -12.02 21.56
N GLU A 204 12.68 -12.02 20.26
CA GLU A 204 11.73 -11.42 19.30
C GLU A 204 10.39 -12.16 19.38
N LYS A 205 9.30 -11.40 19.39
CA LYS A 205 7.94 -11.93 19.53
C LYS A 205 7.41 -12.43 18.19
N SER A 206 6.66 -13.52 18.27
CA SER A 206 5.82 -14.03 17.19
C SER A 206 4.43 -13.38 17.20
N LEU A 207 3.59 -13.69 16.21
CA LEU A 207 2.18 -13.24 16.20
C LEU A 207 1.36 -13.82 17.35
N GLU A 208 1.74 -14.98 17.84
CA GLU A 208 1.08 -15.66 18.96
C GLU A 208 1.36 -14.97 20.32
N ASP A 209 2.45 -14.19 20.40
CA ASP A 209 2.85 -13.46 21.60
C ASP A 209 2.19 -12.07 21.72
N LEU A 210 1.42 -11.66 20.72
CA LEU A 210 0.67 -10.41 20.76
C LEU A 210 -0.42 -10.48 21.82
N ASN A 211 -0.50 -9.43 22.61
CA ASN A 211 -1.55 -9.22 23.60
C ASN A 211 -2.41 -8.00 23.23
N PHE A 212 -3.50 -7.81 23.98
CA PHE A 212 -4.43 -6.70 23.80
C PHE A 212 -3.72 -5.33 23.69
N LYS A 213 -2.81 -5.03 24.63
CA LYS A 213 -2.11 -3.73 24.67
C LYS A 213 -1.24 -3.50 23.43
N SER A 214 -0.52 -4.54 23.01
CA SER A 214 0.32 -4.49 21.81
C SER A 214 -0.51 -4.29 20.54
N SER A 215 -1.62 -5.02 20.41
CA SER A 215 -2.50 -4.89 19.25
C SER A 215 -3.19 -3.53 19.20
N LEU A 216 -3.65 -3.04 20.33
CA LEU A 216 -4.25 -1.71 20.44
C LEU A 216 -3.23 -0.60 20.10
N PHE A 217 -1.98 -0.74 20.55
CA PHE A 217 -0.89 0.19 20.20
C PHE A 217 -0.63 0.22 18.69
N ILE A 218 -0.56 -0.95 18.02
CA ILE A 218 -0.43 -1.01 16.56
C ILE A 218 -1.63 -0.32 15.89
N GLY A 219 -2.84 -0.50 16.43
CA GLY A 219 -4.04 0.18 15.95
C GLY A 219 -3.98 1.71 16.08
N PHE A 220 -3.48 2.23 17.18
CA PHE A 220 -3.25 3.68 17.33
C PHE A 220 -2.17 4.18 16.37
N MET A 221 -1.10 3.42 16.17
CA MET A 221 -0.12 3.75 15.13
C MET A 221 -0.76 3.82 13.74
N GLN A 222 -1.69 2.93 13.42
CA GLN A 222 -2.44 2.95 12.16
C GLN A 222 -3.25 4.25 11.98
N CYS A 223 -3.77 4.87 13.04
CA CYS A 223 -4.51 6.13 12.93
C CYS A 223 -3.67 7.27 12.34
N PHE A 224 -2.36 7.32 12.60
CA PHE A 224 -1.48 8.29 11.96
C PHE A 224 -1.34 8.06 10.45
N ALA A 225 -1.64 6.87 9.96
CA ALA A 225 -1.61 6.56 8.53
C ALA A 225 -2.79 7.15 7.75
N MET A 226 -3.78 7.72 8.42
CA MET A 226 -4.83 8.51 7.76
C MET A 226 -4.26 9.79 7.13
N TRP A 227 -3.14 10.33 7.63
CA TRP A 227 -2.43 11.40 6.94
C TRP A 227 -1.81 10.88 5.65
N PRO A 228 -2.25 11.39 4.46
CA PRO A 228 -1.71 10.98 3.16
C PRO A 228 -0.20 11.15 3.08
N GLY A 229 0.49 10.16 2.51
CA GLY A 229 1.96 10.17 2.49
C GLY A 229 2.60 9.40 3.65
N THR A 230 1.91 9.19 4.77
CA THR A 230 2.48 8.48 5.93
C THR A 230 2.71 6.99 5.65
N SER A 231 1.86 6.33 4.89
CA SER A 231 1.82 4.88 4.62
C SER A 231 1.27 4.05 5.78
N ARG A 232 0.11 3.41 5.53
CA ARG A 232 -0.53 2.50 6.50
C ARG A 232 0.39 1.32 6.85
N SER A 233 0.98 0.67 5.86
CA SER A 233 1.91 -0.45 6.08
C SER A 233 3.14 -0.02 6.88
N MET A 234 3.69 1.16 6.62
CA MET A 234 4.81 1.71 7.39
C MET A 234 4.45 1.87 8.86
N MET A 235 3.32 2.52 9.18
CA MET A 235 2.93 2.78 10.56
C MET A 235 2.65 1.49 11.34
N THR A 236 1.99 0.52 10.73
CA THR A 236 1.68 -0.76 11.37
C THR A 236 2.91 -1.67 11.52
N ILE A 237 3.84 -1.67 10.56
CA ILE A 237 5.14 -2.37 10.67
C ILE A 237 5.99 -1.74 11.78
N VAL A 238 6.10 -0.41 11.81
CA VAL A 238 6.81 0.31 12.89
C VAL A 238 6.15 0.03 14.23
N GLY A 239 4.82 0.07 14.32
CA GLY A 239 4.09 -0.32 15.53
C GLY A 239 4.43 -1.74 15.99
N GLY A 240 4.51 -2.69 15.06
CA GLY A 240 4.94 -4.07 15.30
C GLY A 240 6.38 -4.14 15.85
N TYR A 241 7.30 -3.36 15.28
CA TYR A 241 8.69 -3.29 15.78
C TYR A 241 8.75 -2.76 17.22
N LEU A 242 7.99 -1.72 17.52
CA LEU A 242 7.98 -1.08 18.85
C LEU A 242 7.39 -1.99 19.95
N VAL A 243 6.46 -2.89 19.61
CA VAL A 243 5.92 -3.88 20.55
C VAL A 243 6.76 -5.16 20.61
N GLY A 244 7.83 -5.23 19.82
CA GLY A 244 8.83 -6.32 19.88
C GLY A 244 8.62 -7.46 18.89
N LEU A 245 7.70 -7.35 17.91
CA LEU A 245 7.53 -8.36 16.87
C LEU A 245 8.81 -8.53 16.03
N GLU A 246 9.09 -9.76 15.61
CA GLU A 246 10.07 -10.05 14.56
C GLU A 246 9.75 -9.26 13.29
N ARG A 247 10.75 -8.86 12.50
CA ARG A 247 10.58 -8.00 11.32
C ARG A 247 9.56 -8.55 10.32
N ALA A 248 9.72 -9.82 9.94
CA ALA A 248 8.80 -10.47 9.02
C ALA A 248 7.39 -10.59 9.61
N LYS A 249 7.27 -10.88 10.92
CA LYS A 249 5.99 -11.01 11.62
C LYS A 249 5.27 -9.67 11.76
N ALA A 250 5.99 -8.57 11.93
CA ALA A 250 5.41 -7.23 11.91
C ALA A 250 4.81 -6.90 10.53
N ALA A 251 5.48 -7.30 9.43
CA ALA A 251 4.93 -7.15 8.09
C ALA A 251 3.72 -8.06 7.85
N GLU A 252 3.76 -9.33 8.27
CA GLU A 252 2.62 -10.26 8.17
C GLU A 252 1.40 -9.72 8.91
N PHE A 253 1.56 -9.23 10.15
CA PHE A 253 0.47 -8.62 10.92
C PHE A 253 -0.08 -7.37 10.22
N SER A 254 0.80 -6.51 9.70
CA SER A 254 0.44 -5.33 8.93
C SER A 254 -0.39 -5.67 7.70
N PHE A 255 -0.06 -6.73 6.96
CA PHE A 255 -0.80 -7.15 5.77
C PHE A 255 -2.18 -7.71 6.12
N LEU A 256 -2.25 -8.56 7.15
CA LEU A 256 -3.54 -9.10 7.64
C LEU A 256 -4.44 -7.97 8.18
N LEU A 257 -3.89 -7.02 8.93
CA LEU A 257 -4.62 -5.84 9.39
C LEU A 257 -5.05 -4.98 8.19
N GLY A 258 -4.19 -4.86 7.18
CA GLY A 258 -4.48 -4.17 5.93
C GLY A 258 -5.65 -4.76 5.17
N LEU A 259 -5.79 -6.10 5.12
CA LEU A 259 -6.95 -6.74 4.52
C LEU A 259 -8.25 -6.23 5.12
N ILE A 260 -8.33 -6.18 6.45
CA ILE A 260 -9.54 -5.73 7.16
C ILE A 260 -9.75 -4.23 6.90
N THR A 261 -8.71 -3.43 7.09
CA THR A 261 -8.80 -1.97 7.01
C THR A 261 -9.14 -1.49 5.61
N LEU A 262 -8.44 -2.01 4.57
CA LEU A 262 -8.68 -1.60 3.19
C LEU A 262 -10.03 -2.11 2.68
N THR A 263 -10.44 -3.32 3.06
CA THR A 263 -11.77 -3.85 2.71
C THR A 263 -12.87 -2.98 3.31
N ALA A 264 -12.73 -2.59 4.58
CA ALA A 264 -13.69 -1.71 5.25
C ALA A 264 -13.72 -0.31 4.60
N ALA A 265 -12.55 0.28 4.30
CA ALA A 265 -12.45 1.59 3.65
C ALA A 265 -13.00 1.57 2.22
N ALA A 266 -12.68 0.54 1.42
CA ALA A 266 -13.21 0.36 0.08
C ALA A 266 -14.73 0.15 0.09
N GLY A 267 -15.25 -0.63 1.04
CA GLY A 267 -16.69 -0.80 1.23
C GLY A 267 -17.38 0.52 1.58
N TYR A 268 -16.84 1.26 2.54
CA TYR A 268 -17.38 2.57 2.94
C TYR A 268 -17.40 3.57 1.78
N LYS A 269 -16.28 3.75 1.08
CA LYS A 269 -16.19 4.65 -0.08
C LYS A 269 -17.01 4.16 -1.27
N GLY A 270 -17.08 2.85 -1.48
CA GLY A 270 -17.94 2.25 -2.51
C GLY A 270 -19.42 2.54 -2.26
N MET A 271 -19.89 2.51 -1.03
CA MET A 271 -21.27 2.83 -0.67
C MET A 271 -21.57 4.34 -0.80
N THR A 272 -20.63 5.19 -0.39
CA THR A 272 -20.84 6.66 -0.37
C THR A 272 -20.63 7.33 -1.73
N LYS A 273 -19.80 6.76 -2.61
CA LYS A 273 -19.44 7.33 -3.94
C LYS A 273 -19.88 6.44 -5.11
N TRP A 274 -20.88 5.58 -4.92
CA TRP A 274 -21.35 4.61 -5.91
C TRP A 274 -21.78 5.26 -7.24
N GLU A 275 -22.51 6.37 -7.19
CA GLU A 275 -22.98 7.06 -8.38
C GLU A 275 -21.82 7.56 -9.26
N VAL A 276 -20.80 8.17 -8.65
CA VAL A 276 -19.61 8.64 -9.35
C VAL A 276 -18.82 7.48 -9.96
N MET A 277 -18.71 6.37 -9.22
CA MET A 277 -18.00 5.19 -9.70
C MET A 277 -18.71 4.51 -10.87
N SER A 278 -20.02 4.32 -10.77
CA SER A 278 -20.79 3.59 -11.79
C SER A 278 -20.98 4.37 -13.08
N SER A 279 -20.97 5.70 -13.01
CA SER A 279 -21.15 6.57 -14.19
C SER A 279 -19.87 6.82 -15.00
N ASN A 280 -18.70 6.76 -14.35
CA ASN A 280 -17.43 7.20 -14.96
C ASN A 280 -16.42 6.07 -15.20
N LEU A 281 -16.66 4.87 -14.67
CA LEU A 281 -15.70 3.76 -14.77
C LEU A 281 -16.13 2.75 -15.84
N GLU A 282 -15.25 2.55 -16.83
CA GLU A 282 -15.39 1.48 -17.80
C GLU A 282 -14.88 0.15 -17.20
N LEU A 283 -15.65 -0.93 -17.39
CA LEU A 283 -15.32 -2.25 -16.79
C LEU A 283 -13.99 -2.83 -17.30
N GLY A 284 -13.64 -2.59 -18.57
CA GLY A 284 -12.40 -3.12 -19.16
C GLY A 284 -11.13 -2.62 -18.46
N PRO A 285 -10.87 -1.29 -18.41
CA PRO A 285 -9.75 -0.72 -17.68
C PRO A 285 -9.76 -1.06 -16.19
N VAL A 286 -10.94 -1.07 -15.54
CA VAL A 286 -11.05 -1.45 -14.12
C VAL A 286 -10.58 -2.87 -13.89
N PHE A 287 -11.07 -3.82 -14.68
CA PHE A 287 -10.69 -5.23 -14.55
C PHE A 287 -9.20 -5.43 -14.78
N LEU A 288 -8.64 -4.81 -15.83
CA LEU A 288 -7.20 -4.88 -16.12
C LEU A 288 -6.38 -4.28 -14.99
N GLY A 289 -6.77 -3.11 -14.47
CA GLY A 289 -6.08 -2.48 -13.35
C GLY A 289 -6.08 -3.34 -12.08
N CYS A 290 -7.23 -3.96 -11.74
CA CYS A 290 -7.32 -4.91 -10.63
C CYS A 290 -6.40 -6.12 -10.81
N LEU A 291 -6.33 -6.70 -12.01
CA LEU A 291 -5.44 -7.83 -12.30
C LEU A 291 -3.97 -7.44 -12.13
N VAL A 292 -3.57 -6.29 -12.69
CA VAL A 292 -2.20 -5.78 -12.58
C VAL A 292 -1.85 -5.44 -11.13
N ALA A 293 -2.76 -4.77 -10.41
CA ALA A 293 -2.57 -4.46 -8.99
C ALA A 293 -2.43 -5.73 -8.16
N GLY A 294 -3.26 -6.74 -8.42
CA GLY A 294 -3.17 -8.04 -7.73
C GLY A 294 -1.85 -8.76 -8.00
N ALA A 295 -1.43 -8.83 -9.27
CA ALA A 295 -0.19 -9.51 -9.65
C ALA A 295 1.05 -8.80 -9.06
N SER A 296 1.11 -7.47 -9.17
CA SER A 296 2.23 -6.68 -8.64
C SER A 296 2.25 -6.67 -7.11
N ALA A 297 1.09 -6.63 -6.44
CA ALA A 297 0.98 -6.75 -4.98
C ALA A 297 1.47 -8.12 -4.49
N ALA A 298 1.09 -9.21 -5.17
CA ALA A 298 1.55 -10.54 -4.80
C ALA A 298 3.08 -10.66 -4.82
N VAL A 299 3.72 -10.15 -5.88
CA VAL A 299 5.18 -10.12 -5.99
C VAL A 299 5.80 -9.27 -4.89
N SER A 300 5.26 -8.07 -4.66
CA SER A 300 5.77 -7.11 -3.68
C SER A 300 5.69 -7.61 -2.25
N VAL A 301 4.57 -8.22 -1.87
CA VAL A 301 4.33 -8.78 -0.53
C VAL A 301 5.30 -9.93 -0.24
N VAL A 302 5.40 -10.91 -1.16
CA VAL A 302 6.33 -12.04 -1.01
C VAL A 302 7.77 -11.56 -0.93
N TRP A 303 8.14 -10.60 -1.78
CA TRP A 303 9.47 -10.01 -1.77
C TRP A 303 9.75 -9.28 -0.45
N LEU A 304 8.80 -8.48 0.06
CA LEU A 304 9.01 -7.69 1.28
C LEU A 304 9.21 -8.58 2.50
N VAL A 305 8.40 -9.63 2.67
CA VAL A 305 8.58 -10.60 3.78
C VAL A 305 9.95 -11.24 3.70
N GLY A 306 10.36 -11.73 2.53
CA GLY A 306 11.68 -12.32 2.32
C GLY A 306 12.82 -11.31 2.51
N TYR A 307 12.61 -10.03 2.20
CA TYR A 307 13.58 -8.97 2.44
C TYR A 307 13.71 -8.67 3.94
N LEU A 308 12.59 -8.45 4.64
CA LEU A 308 12.58 -8.08 6.06
C LEU A 308 13.07 -9.21 6.98
N SER A 309 12.92 -10.47 6.58
CA SER A 309 13.51 -11.59 7.32
C SER A 309 15.05 -11.54 7.39
N ARG A 310 15.70 -10.83 6.46
CA ARG A 310 17.17 -10.75 6.35
C ARG A 310 17.71 -9.34 6.60
N ARG A 311 16.93 -8.33 6.30
CA ARG A 311 17.31 -6.91 6.29
C ARG A 311 16.29 -6.09 7.07
N GLY A 312 16.65 -4.89 7.45
CA GLY A 312 15.74 -3.94 8.09
C GLY A 312 15.11 -2.95 7.10
N LEU A 313 14.47 -1.92 7.66
CA LEU A 313 13.74 -0.90 6.90
C LEU A 313 14.64 0.14 6.20
N GLY A 314 15.96 0.05 6.33
CA GLY A 314 16.90 1.10 5.91
C GLY A 314 16.77 1.54 4.46
N ILE A 315 16.52 0.61 3.50
CA ILE A 315 16.34 0.97 2.09
C ILE A 315 15.10 1.83 1.88
N PHE A 316 14.02 1.54 2.61
CA PHE A 316 12.77 2.30 2.51
C PHE A 316 12.88 3.70 3.14
N VAL A 317 13.76 3.86 4.16
CA VAL A 317 14.08 5.19 4.72
C VAL A 317 14.67 6.08 3.63
N TRP A 318 15.72 5.62 2.96
CA TRP A 318 16.35 6.38 1.88
C TRP A 318 15.41 6.64 0.72
N TYR A 319 14.64 5.64 0.33
CA TYR A 319 13.63 5.78 -0.72
C TYR A 319 12.63 6.90 -0.40
N ARG A 320 12.07 6.93 0.81
CA ARG A 320 11.11 7.96 1.25
C ARG A 320 11.73 9.34 1.32
N LEU A 321 13.00 9.45 1.77
CA LEU A 321 13.70 10.74 1.78
C LEU A 321 13.88 11.30 0.36
N ILE A 322 14.30 10.45 -0.59
CA ILE A 322 14.44 10.86 -1.99
C ILE A 322 13.07 11.25 -2.57
N LEU A 323 12.04 10.44 -2.37
CA LEU A 323 10.69 10.72 -2.86
C LEU A 323 10.14 12.02 -2.27
N SER A 324 10.32 12.25 -0.96
CA SER A 324 9.95 13.50 -0.31
C SER A 324 10.63 14.69 -0.96
N MET A 325 11.94 14.61 -1.22
CA MET A 325 12.70 15.68 -1.87
C MET A 325 12.20 15.95 -3.29
N VAL A 326 11.91 14.90 -4.08
CA VAL A 326 11.35 15.04 -5.43
C VAL A 326 10.01 15.78 -5.39
N ILE A 327 9.11 15.39 -4.48
CA ILE A 327 7.81 16.06 -4.35
C ILE A 327 7.98 17.52 -3.90
N PHE A 328 8.91 17.81 -2.98
CA PHE A 328 9.24 19.18 -2.61
C PHE A 328 9.73 20.01 -3.80
N CYS A 329 10.63 19.47 -4.61
CA CYS A 329 11.11 20.15 -5.81
C CYS A 329 9.96 20.44 -6.79
N ILE A 330 9.07 19.48 -7.04
CA ILE A 330 7.90 19.68 -7.90
C ILE A 330 7.01 20.78 -7.34
N TYR A 331 6.71 20.76 -6.05
CA TYR A 331 5.85 21.76 -5.39
C TYR A 331 6.39 23.20 -5.51
N TYR A 332 7.69 23.42 -5.41
CA TYR A 332 8.29 24.76 -5.53
C TYR A 332 8.62 25.18 -6.97
N SER A 333 8.53 24.27 -7.93
CA SER A 333 8.71 24.57 -9.36
C SER A 333 7.39 24.79 -10.11
N SER A 334 6.27 24.44 -9.49
CA SER A 334 4.89 24.68 -9.98
C SER A 334 4.36 26.01 -9.50
#